data_e26b0e8457e9f2a357b124a8bc5f936b
#
_entry.id   e26b0e8457e9f2a357b124a8bc5f936b
#
_cell.length_a   1.000
_cell.length_b   1.000
_cell.length_c   1.000
_cell.angle_alpha   90.00
_cell.angle_beta   90.00
_cell.angle_gamma   90.00
#
_symmetry.space_group_name_H-M   'P 1'
#
loop_
_entity.id
_entity.type
_entity.pdbx_description
1 polymer ?
#
loop_
_entity_poly.entity_id
_entity_poly.type
_entity_poly.pdbx_seq_one_letter_code
_entity_poly.pdbx_strand_id
1 'polypeptide(L)'
;MKEAEFRKWLKEKGVNDKVQWDCVSRLKRVERELGNCNLDEQYGNDRCEFILSAFLNQGRNENMKKYPKANLPFGKYYMNTYRLAIKKYVAFCDEANAAKRK
;
A
#
# COMPACT_ATOMS: atom_id res chain seq x y z
N MET A 1 -7.93 -5.55 -0.46
CA MET A 1 -7.60 -4.79 0.77
C MET A 1 -8.75 -4.88 1.77
N LYS A 2 -8.42 -5.10 3.02
CA LYS A 2 -9.41 -5.14 4.11
C LYS A 2 -9.63 -3.74 4.65
N GLU A 3 -10.40 -2.95 3.94
CA GLU A 3 -10.54 -1.51 4.17
C GLU A 3 -11.06 -1.15 5.56
N ALA A 4 -12.18 -1.75 5.98
CA ALA A 4 -12.81 -1.41 7.26
C ALA A 4 -11.90 -1.75 8.45
N GLU A 5 -11.29 -2.93 8.43
CA GLU A 5 -10.38 -3.36 9.49
C GLU A 5 -9.11 -2.53 9.52
N PHE A 6 -8.58 -2.17 8.35
CA PHE A 6 -7.41 -1.33 8.25
C PHE A 6 -7.69 0.08 8.79
N ARG A 7 -8.84 0.67 8.47
CA ARG A 7 -9.22 1.98 8.99
C ARG A 7 -9.36 1.96 10.50
N LYS A 8 -9.95 0.90 11.05
CA LYS A 8 -10.08 0.72 12.50
C LYS A 8 -8.70 0.65 13.15
N TRP A 9 -7.79 -0.11 12.55
CA TRP A 9 -6.42 -0.23 13.03
C TRP A 9 -5.71 1.13 13.05
N LEU A 10 -5.86 1.92 11.96
CA LEU A 10 -5.28 3.26 11.91
C LEU A 10 -5.83 4.16 13.01
N LYS A 11 -7.13 4.10 13.26
CA LYS A 11 -7.76 4.86 14.34
C LYS A 11 -7.21 4.47 15.70
N GLU A 12 -7.01 3.19 15.94
CA GLU A 12 -6.43 2.70 17.18
C GLU A 12 -4.99 3.16 17.38
N LYS A 13 -4.27 3.42 16.29
CA LYS A 13 -2.91 3.96 16.32
C LYS A 13 -2.86 5.48 16.42
N GLY A 14 -4.00 6.13 16.60
CA GLY A 14 -4.06 7.58 16.76
C GLY A 14 -4.06 8.37 15.46
N VAL A 15 -4.29 7.72 14.32
CA VAL A 15 -4.33 8.39 13.02
C VAL A 15 -5.70 9.08 12.87
N ASN A 16 -5.71 10.38 12.51
CA ASN A 16 -6.96 11.12 12.36
C ASN A 16 -7.74 10.69 11.12
N ASP A 17 -9.03 11.05 11.07
CA ASP A 17 -9.95 10.60 10.02
C ASP A 17 -9.49 10.99 8.62
N LYS A 18 -8.98 12.20 8.44
CA LYS A 18 -8.50 12.66 7.13
C LYS A 18 -7.35 11.82 6.64
N VAL A 19 -6.38 11.54 7.50
CA VAL A 19 -5.20 10.74 7.13
C VAL A 19 -5.60 9.30 6.87
N GLN A 20 -6.55 8.74 7.64
CA GLN A 20 -7.11 7.41 7.36
C GLN A 20 -7.68 7.36 5.95
N TRP A 21 -8.50 8.35 5.61
CA TRP A 21 -9.16 8.46 4.30
C TRP A 21 -8.11 8.54 3.18
N ASP A 22 -7.12 9.43 3.34
CA ASP A 22 -6.07 9.61 2.35
C ASP A 22 -5.28 8.32 2.13
N CYS A 23 -4.95 7.62 3.21
CA CYS A 23 -4.21 6.36 3.15
C CYS A 23 -4.99 5.30 2.38
N VAL A 24 -6.26 5.13 2.70
CA VAL A 24 -7.13 4.15 2.03
C VAL A 24 -7.30 4.50 0.55
N SER A 25 -7.51 5.78 0.23
CA SER A 25 -7.65 6.24 -1.15
C SER A 25 -6.41 5.94 -1.98
N ARG A 26 -5.22 6.17 -1.41
CA ARG A 26 -3.97 5.86 -2.08
C ARG A 26 -3.82 4.37 -2.35
N LEU A 27 -4.15 3.55 -1.36
CA LEU A 27 -4.07 2.09 -1.52
C LEU A 27 -5.04 1.57 -2.57
N LYS A 28 -6.26 2.10 -2.61
CA LYS A 28 -7.23 1.74 -3.65
C LYS A 28 -6.71 2.10 -5.04
N ARG A 29 -6.07 3.25 -5.16
CA ARG A 29 -5.48 3.66 -6.44
C ARG A 29 -4.34 2.74 -6.84
N VAL A 30 -3.48 2.37 -5.90
CA VAL A 30 -2.41 1.40 -6.15
C VAL A 30 -2.98 0.09 -6.68
N GLU A 31 -4.00 -0.45 -6.02
CA GLU A 31 -4.62 -1.70 -6.49
C GLU A 31 -5.16 -1.57 -7.90
N ARG A 32 -5.86 -0.48 -8.18
CA ARG A 32 -6.46 -0.25 -9.49
C ARG A 32 -5.41 -0.07 -10.59
N GLU A 33 -4.39 0.76 -10.33
CA GLU A 33 -3.42 1.15 -11.37
C GLU A 33 -2.33 0.10 -11.60
N LEU A 34 -2.03 -0.72 -10.61
CA LEU A 34 -1.01 -1.76 -10.75
C LEU A 34 -1.64 -3.11 -11.14
N GLY A 35 -2.39 -3.10 -12.24
CA GLY A 35 -2.95 -4.32 -12.83
C GLY A 35 -4.12 -4.90 -12.05
N ASN A 36 -4.91 -4.05 -11.38
CA ASN A 36 -6.03 -4.48 -10.53
C ASN A 36 -5.58 -5.53 -9.51
N CYS A 37 -4.43 -5.29 -8.87
CA CYS A 37 -3.88 -6.22 -7.89
C CYS A 37 -4.66 -6.16 -6.58
N ASN A 38 -4.51 -7.20 -5.78
CA ASN A 38 -5.06 -7.27 -4.43
C ASN A 38 -3.90 -7.21 -3.44
N LEU A 39 -3.91 -6.22 -2.55
CA LEU A 39 -2.82 -6.03 -1.59
C LEU A 39 -2.67 -7.21 -0.63
N ASP A 40 -3.77 -7.88 -0.28
CA ASP A 40 -3.71 -9.07 0.58
C ASP A 40 -2.98 -10.22 -0.11
N GLU A 41 -3.21 -10.39 -1.41
CA GLU A 41 -2.45 -11.38 -2.20
C GLU A 41 -0.98 -11.01 -2.30
N GLN A 42 -0.69 -9.74 -2.55
CA GLN A 42 0.70 -9.27 -2.62
C GLN A 42 1.41 -9.45 -1.29
N TYR A 43 0.71 -9.21 -0.20
CA TYR A 43 1.26 -9.48 1.13
C TYR A 43 1.56 -10.97 1.32
N GLY A 44 0.66 -11.83 0.91
CA GLY A 44 0.84 -13.29 1.02
C GLY A 44 1.99 -13.81 0.17
N ASN A 45 2.26 -13.17 -0.97
CA ASN A 45 3.33 -13.59 -1.87
C ASN A 45 4.71 -13.16 -1.37
N ASP A 46 4.89 -11.88 -1.00
CA ASP A 46 6.21 -11.33 -0.67
C ASP A 46 6.16 -10.15 0.30
N ARG A 47 5.09 -10.00 1.06
CA ARG A 47 4.85 -8.86 1.96
C ARG A 47 4.88 -7.52 1.21
N CYS A 48 4.37 -7.51 -0.02
CA CYS A 48 4.30 -6.33 -0.89
C CYS A 48 5.67 -5.77 -1.30
N GLU A 49 6.75 -6.55 -1.17
CA GLU A 49 8.09 -6.05 -1.48
C GLU A 49 8.25 -5.69 -2.96
N PHE A 50 7.67 -6.47 -3.87
CA PHE A 50 7.75 -6.16 -5.29
C PHE A 50 7.05 -4.83 -5.59
N ILE A 51 5.84 -4.63 -5.05
CA ILE A 51 5.09 -3.38 -5.25
C ILE A 51 5.86 -2.21 -4.65
N LEU A 52 6.41 -2.36 -3.44
CA LEU A 52 7.19 -1.30 -2.82
C LEU A 52 8.41 -0.94 -3.68
N SER A 53 9.07 -1.93 -4.27
CA SER A 53 10.24 -1.68 -5.12
C SER A 53 9.88 -0.90 -6.38
N ALA A 54 8.66 -1.06 -6.89
CA ALA A 54 8.22 -0.33 -8.08
C ALA A 54 8.14 1.19 -7.83
N PHE A 55 7.99 1.61 -6.58
CA PHE A 55 7.94 3.03 -6.22
C PHE A 55 9.31 3.62 -5.88
N LEU A 56 10.38 2.81 -5.88
CA LEU A 56 11.73 3.32 -5.67
C LEU A 56 12.16 4.20 -6.84
N ASN A 57 13.14 5.08 -6.58
CA ASN A 57 13.67 6.00 -7.58
C ASN A 57 12.54 6.80 -8.27
N GLN A 58 11.59 7.27 -7.47
CA GLN A 58 10.46 8.09 -7.93
C GLN A 58 9.58 7.36 -8.97
N GLY A 59 9.54 6.03 -8.90
CA GLY A 59 8.77 5.21 -9.83
C GLY A 59 9.47 4.96 -11.16
N ARG A 60 10.71 5.39 -11.31
CA ARG A 60 11.48 5.26 -12.57
C ARG A 60 12.44 4.08 -12.47
N ASN A 61 11.89 2.87 -12.49
CA ASN A 61 12.70 1.65 -12.38
C ASN A 61 12.06 0.52 -13.19
N GLU A 62 12.81 -0.58 -13.34
CA GLU A 62 12.38 -1.72 -14.15
C GLU A 62 11.10 -2.37 -13.62
N ASN A 63 10.91 -2.39 -12.31
CA ASN A 63 9.72 -3.03 -11.74
C ASN A 63 8.46 -2.24 -12.08
N MET A 64 8.52 -0.91 -12.07
CA MET A 64 7.39 -0.08 -12.46
C MET A 64 7.06 -0.23 -13.96
N LYS A 65 8.02 -0.54 -14.79
CA LYS A 65 7.80 -0.76 -16.22
C LYS A 65 6.87 -1.93 -16.51
N LYS A 66 6.69 -2.84 -15.56
CA LYS A 66 5.74 -3.94 -15.69
C LYS A 66 4.29 -3.46 -15.63
N TYR A 67 4.06 -2.20 -15.28
CA TYR A 67 2.75 -1.58 -15.20
C TYR A 67 2.67 -0.38 -16.17
N PRO A 68 2.78 -0.62 -17.49
CA PRO A 68 2.88 0.50 -18.46
C PRO A 68 1.63 1.37 -18.52
N LYS A 69 0.50 0.86 -18.05
CA LYS A 69 -0.76 1.61 -18.04
C LYS A 69 -1.05 2.28 -16.70
N ALA A 70 -0.15 2.18 -15.74
CA ALA A 70 -0.35 2.78 -14.43
C ALA A 70 -0.41 4.30 -14.55
N ASN A 71 -1.52 4.88 -14.09
CA ASN A 71 -1.74 6.32 -14.10
C ASN A 71 -1.56 6.86 -12.69
N LEU A 72 -0.30 6.90 -12.23
CA LEU A 72 0.07 7.40 -10.91
C LEU A 72 0.90 8.68 -11.08
N PRO A 73 0.77 9.65 -10.16
CA PRO A 73 1.60 10.85 -10.22
C PRO A 73 3.06 10.49 -9.89
N PHE A 74 3.96 10.74 -10.83
CA PHE A 74 5.39 10.53 -10.60
C PHE A 74 5.99 11.74 -9.90
N GLY A 75 7.04 11.50 -9.11
CA GLY A 75 7.72 12.53 -8.35
C GLY A 75 8.01 12.06 -6.95
N LYS A 76 9.05 12.63 -6.34
CA LYS A 76 9.54 12.20 -5.02
C LYS A 76 8.44 12.21 -3.96
N TYR A 77 7.66 13.30 -3.90
CA TYR A 77 6.62 13.46 -2.88
C TYR A 77 5.54 12.38 -3.02
N TYR A 78 4.99 12.24 -4.23
CA TYR A 78 3.87 11.33 -4.44
C TYR A 78 4.28 9.87 -4.27
N MET A 79 5.43 9.48 -4.81
CA MET A 79 5.90 8.10 -4.68
C MET A 79 6.15 7.73 -3.23
N ASN A 80 6.71 8.64 -2.43
CA ASN A 80 6.93 8.40 -1.01
C ASN A 80 5.62 8.24 -0.24
N THR A 81 4.59 9.03 -0.56
CA THR A 81 3.29 8.92 0.12
C THR A 81 2.63 7.57 -0.17
N TYR A 82 2.73 7.08 -1.42
CA TYR A 82 2.21 5.76 -1.77
C TYR A 82 2.99 4.65 -1.05
N ARG A 83 4.31 4.74 -1.01
CA ARG A 83 5.13 3.76 -0.29
C ARG A 83 4.79 3.71 1.19
N LEU A 84 4.62 4.87 1.82
CA LEU A 84 4.25 4.94 3.24
C LEU A 84 2.89 4.30 3.49
N ALA A 85 1.92 4.53 2.61
CA ALA A 85 0.60 3.91 2.73
C ALA A 85 0.70 2.39 2.64
N ILE A 86 1.47 1.86 1.68
CA ILE A 86 1.67 0.42 1.52
C ILE A 86 2.37 -0.15 2.76
N LYS A 87 3.40 0.53 3.29
CA LYS A 87 4.10 0.09 4.50
C LYS A 87 3.17 0.02 5.71
N LYS A 88 2.25 0.97 5.83
CA LYS A 88 1.25 0.94 6.91
C LYS A 88 0.34 -0.27 6.76
N TYR A 89 -0.07 -0.59 5.55
CA TYR A 89 -0.91 -1.76 5.31
C TYR A 89 -0.16 -3.06 5.63
N VAL A 90 1.12 -3.14 5.28
CA VAL A 90 1.97 -4.29 5.64
C VAL A 90 2.06 -4.44 7.16
N ALA A 91 2.26 -3.33 7.89
CA ALA A 91 2.31 -3.37 9.36
C ALA A 91 1.00 -3.86 9.96
N PHE A 92 -0.14 -3.41 9.40
CA PHE A 92 -1.47 -3.89 9.80
C PHE A 92 -1.58 -5.41 9.60
N CYS A 93 -1.17 -5.91 8.44
CA CYS A 93 -1.21 -7.34 8.14
C CYS A 93 -0.29 -8.13 9.06
N ASP A 94 0.91 -7.60 9.35
CA ASP A 94 1.86 -8.25 10.26
C ASP A 94 1.27 -8.40 11.66
N GLU A 95 0.62 -7.36 12.18
CA GLU A 95 0.00 -7.42 13.51
C GLU A 95 -1.19 -8.39 13.53
N ALA A 96 -2.01 -8.39 12.46
CA ALA A 96 -3.14 -9.32 12.35
C ALA A 96 -2.65 -10.77 12.34
N ASN A 97 -1.57 -11.06 11.61
CA ASN A 97 -1.00 -12.40 11.55
C ASN A 97 -0.37 -12.81 12.87
N ALA A 98 0.31 -11.89 13.55
CA ALA A 98 0.89 -12.16 14.87
C ALA A 98 -0.20 -12.50 15.90
N ALA A 99 -1.34 -11.81 15.86
CA ALA A 99 -2.47 -12.09 16.74
C ALA A 99 -3.06 -13.47 16.47
N LYS A 100 -3.09 -13.93 15.21
CA LYS A 100 -3.61 -15.24 14.85
C LYS A 100 -2.71 -16.40 15.29
N ARG A 101 -1.43 -16.14 15.52
CA ARG A 101 -0.44 -17.16 15.93
C ARG A 101 -0.44 -17.43 17.42
N LYS A 102 -1.22 -16.68 18.17
CA LYS A 102 -1.42 -16.91 19.61
C LYS A 102 -2.67 -17.80 19.85
#